data_1960d63b6ff82cbf27ef1b5e264ce799
#
_entry.id   1960d63b6ff82cbf27ef1b5e264ce799
#
_cell.length_a   1.000
_cell.length_b   1.000
_cell.length_c   1.000
_cell.angle_alpha   90.00
_cell.angle_beta   90.00
_cell.angle_gamma   90.00
#
_symmetry.space_group_name_H-M   'P 1'
#
loop_
_entity.id
_entity.type
_entity.pdbx_description
1 polymer ?
#
loop_
_entity_poly.entity_id
_entity_poly.type
_entity_poly.pdbx_seq_one_letter_code
_entity_poly.pdbx_strand_id
1 'polypeptide(L)'
;MKHNSGNSVPSVLSATLQDLPDQPQALLRARSFAEPLLMGATLDTGEDVLSHADAVSAILAQIGGSEAMQAASYLAYACEYLNKPEEVITKAFGATYADLAIETTRLVRVQRQVRAVAADVPVKSLQTENVRKMLLAFSRDLRVVLLRLASRLQTLRYYAASKLPVPQVLAHESLHVFAPLANRLGIWQIKWEMEDLAFRFLEPDTYR
;
A
#
# COMPACT_ATOMS: atom_id res chain seq x y z
N MET A 1 -1.32 30.04 32.04
CA MET A 1 -0.35 29.10 31.47
C MET A 1 -1.11 28.15 30.55
N LYS A 2 -0.98 28.34 29.24
CA LYS A 2 -1.63 27.49 28.25
C LYS A 2 -0.72 26.30 27.97
N HIS A 3 -1.18 25.10 28.31
CA HIS A 3 -0.50 23.87 27.90
C HIS A 3 -0.60 23.72 26.38
N ASN A 4 0.51 23.94 25.73
CA ASN A 4 0.69 23.63 24.32
C ASN A 4 1.08 22.15 24.23
N SER A 5 0.09 21.25 24.19
CA SER A 5 0.32 19.84 23.94
C SER A 5 0.60 19.68 22.45
N GLY A 6 1.87 19.52 22.13
CA GLY A 6 2.38 19.40 20.78
C GLY A 6 1.82 18.19 20.03
N ASN A 7 1.03 18.49 19.06
CA ASN A 7 0.46 17.55 18.11
C ASN A 7 1.44 17.38 16.93
N SER A 8 2.56 16.66 17.15
CA SER A 8 3.56 16.52 16.07
C SER A 8 3.28 15.39 15.07
N VAL A 9 2.61 14.32 15.50
CA VAL A 9 2.37 13.14 14.65
C VAL A 9 1.23 13.34 13.64
N PRO A 10 0.05 13.91 14.02
CA PRO A 10 -1.00 14.20 13.05
C PRO A 10 -0.58 15.16 11.93
N SER A 11 0.36 16.08 12.20
CA SER A 11 0.80 17.06 11.19
C SER A 11 1.68 16.43 10.10
N VAL A 12 2.56 15.48 10.45
CA VAL A 12 3.41 14.77 9.47
C VAL A 12 2.57 13.89 8.56
N LEU A 13 1.64 13.11 9.11
CA LEU A 13 0.73 12.28 8.33
C LEU A 13 -0.14 13.13 7.40
N SER A 14 -0.75 14.19 7.93
CA SER A 14 -1.59 15.09 7.14
C SER A 14 -0.80 15.74 5.99
N ALA A 15 0.41 16.20 6.25
CA ALA A 15 1.29 16.77 5.23
C ALA A 15 1.63 15.73 4.16
N THR A 16 1.96 14.50 4.54
CA THR A 16 2.30 13.42 3.61
C THR A 16 1.10 13.02 2.74
N LEU A 17 -0.09 12.96 3.32
CA LEU A 17 -1.33 12.65 2.59
C LEU A 17 -1.70 13.70 1.53
N GLN A 18 -1.14 14.91 1.65
CA GLN A 18 -1.35 16.02 0.73
C GLN A 18 -0.09 16.35 -0.11
N ASP A 19 0.97 15.57 0.02
CA ASP A 19 2.28 15.86 -0.55
C ASP A 19 2.41 15.41 -2.01
N LEU A 20 1.49 15.86 -2.85
CA LEU A 20 1.57 15.78 -4.31
C LEU A 20 0.90 17.02 -4.90
N PRO A 21 1.44 17.59 -5.98
CA PRO A 21 0.81 18.75 -6.60
C PRO A 21 -0.55 18.39 -7.16
N ASP A 22 -1.54 19.21 -6.87
CA ASP A 22 -2.87 19.06 -7.42
C ASP A 22 -2.86 19.28 -8.93
N GLN A 23 -3.59 18.45 -9.65
CA GLN A 23 -3.82 18.60 -11.07
C GLN A 23 -5.33 18.53 -11.33
N PRO A 24 -5.85 19.30 -12.30
CA PRO A 24 -7.27 19.23 -12.62
C PRO A 24 -7.70 17.81 -12.95
N GLN A 25 -8.72 17.34 -12.26
CA GLN A 25 -9.31 16.01 -12.46
C GLN A 25 -8.27 14.85 -12.39
N ALA A 26 -7.24 14.99 -11.57
CA ALA A 26 -6.15 14.01 -11.47
C ALA A 26 -6.66 12.60 -11.22
N LEU A 27 -7.57 12.43 -10.26
CA LEU A 27 -8.12 11.13 -9.91
C LEU A 27 -8.92 10.51 -11.06
N LEU A 28 -9.81 11.28 -11.68
CA LEU A 28 -10.61 10.81 -12.81
C LEU A 28 -9.72 10.43 -14.00
N ARG A 29 -8.73 11.26 -14.31
CA ARG A 29 -7.79 11.01 -15.40
C ARG A 29 -6.93 9.77 -15.14
N ALA A 30 -6.43 9.61 -13.93
CA ALA A 30 -5.61 8.46 -13.56
C ALA A 30 -6.41 7.16 -13.61
N ARG A 31 -7.63 7.15 -13.10
CA ARG A 31 -8.49 5.98 -13.19
C ARG A 31 -8.83 5.63 -14.63
N SER A 32 -9.17 6.62 -15.45
CA SER A 32 -9.45 6.41 -16.89
C SER A 32 -8.24 5.90 -17.65
N PHE A 33 -7.05 6.36 -17.28
CA PHE A 33 -5.78 5.88 -17.84
C PHE A 33 -5.50 4.43 -17.44
N ALA A 34 -5.71 4.09 -16.18
CA ALA A 34 -5.41 2.75 -15.63
C ALA A 34 -6.44 1.69 -16.05
N GLU A 35 -7.71 2.05 -16.15
CA GLU A 35 -8.82 1.10 -16.38
C GLU A 35 -8.56 0.13 -17.53
N PRO A 36 -8.25 0.58 -18.77
CA PRO A 36 -8.02 -0.36 -19.87
C PRO A 36 -6.77 -1.22 -19.69
N LEU A 37 -5.78 -0.76 -18.92
CA LEU A 37 -4.57 -1.52 -18.62
C LEU A 37 -4.81 -2.61 -17.57
N LEU A 38 -5.66 -2.33 -16.58
CA LEU A 38 -5.91 -3.22 -15.45
C LEU A 38 -7.09 -4.17 -15.66
N MET A 39 -8.00 -3.84 -16.58
CA MET A 39 -9.21 -4.63 -16.82
C MET A 39 -8.90 -6.07 -17.23
N GLY A 40 -9.47 -7.02 -16.51
CA GLY A 40 -9.26 -8.45 -16.76
C GLY A 40 -7.96 -9.02 -16.16
N ALA A 41 -7.10 -8.19 -15.57
CA ALA A 41 -5.89 -8.66 -14.90
C ALA A 41 -6.18 -9.04 -13.45
N THR A 42 -5.43 -10.02 -12.94
CA THR A 42 -5.53 -10.49 -11.56
C THR A 42 -4.18 -10.38 -10.85
N LEU A 43 -4.24 -10.12 -9.54
CA LEU A 43 -3.07 -10.18 -8.65
C LEU A 43 -2.74 -11.64 -8.33
N ASP A 44 -1.57 -11.88 -7.73
CA ASP A 44 -1.14 -13.21 -7.28
C ASP A 44 -2.15 -13.85 -6.31
N THR A 45 -2.90 -13.04 -5.59
CA THR A 45 -3.96 -13.47 -4.68
C THR A 45 -5.22 -13.97 -5.38
N GLY A 46 -5.36 -13.69 -6.67
CA GLY A 46 -6.59 -13.93 -7.45
C GLY A 46 -7.54 -12.75 -7.46
N GLU A 47 -7.25 -11.68 -6.70
CA GLU A 47 -8.07 -10.48 -6.71
C GLU A 47 -7.96 -9.73 -8.04
N ASP A 48 -9.07 -9.22 -8.56
CA ASP A 48 -9.11 -8.35 -9.73
C ASP A 48 -8.31 -7.07 -9.48
N VAL A 49 -7.37 -6.73 -10.37
CA VAL A 49 -6.47 -5.59 -10.15
C VAL A 49 -7.20 -4.27 -10.10
N LEU A 50 -8.16 -4.05 -11.00
CA LEU A 50 -8.93 -2.80 -11.02
C LEU A 50 -9.77 -2.64 -9.74
N SER A 51 -10.43 -3.71 -9.29
CA SER A 51 -11.19 -3.70 -8.04
C SER A 51 -10.29 -3.42 -6.84
N HIS A 52 -9.09 -4.00 -6.82
CA HIS A 52 -8.08 -3.74 -5.79
C HIS A 52 -7.65 -2.26 -5.80
N ALA A 53 -7.34 -1.72 -6.97
CA ALA A 53 -6.95 -0.32 -7.12
C ALA A 53 -8.07 0.64 -6.67
N ASP A 54 -9.31 0.36 -7.03
CA ASP A 54 -10.47 1.14 -6.58
C ASP A 54 -10.59 1.11 -5.05
N ALA A 55 -10.42 -0.05 -4.44
CA ALA A 55 -10.48 -0.20 -2.98
C ALA A 55 -9.32 0.54 -2.29
N VAL A 56 -8.11 0.48 -2.82
CA VAL A 56 -6.95 1.21 -2.29
C VAL A 56 -7.19 2.72 -2.36
N SER A 57 -7.72 3.22 -3.47
CA SER A 57 -8.11 4.63 -3.62
C SER A 57 -9.11 5.05 -2.54
N ALA A 58 -10.13 4.22 -2.28
CA ALA A 58 -11.12 4.47 -1.24
C ALA A 58 -10.51 4.48 0.17
N ILE A 59 -9.59 3.56 0.47
CA ILE A 59 -8.87 3.53 1.76
C ILE A 59 -8.05 4.82 1.94
N LEU A 60 -7.32 5.25 0.92
CA LEU A 60 -6.56 6.51 0.95
C LEU A 60 -7.48 7.70 1.23
N ALA A 61 -8.65 7.77 0.58
CA ALA A 61 -9.64 8.81 0.83
C ALA A 61 -10.12 8.80 2.29
N GLN A 62 -10.38 7.63 2.85
CA GLN A 62 -10.85 7.47 4.24
C GLN A 62 -9.84 7.99 5.27
N ILE A 63 -8.55 7.86 5.00
CA ILE A 63 -7.51 8.37 5.90
C ILE A 63 -7.10 9.82 5.60
N GLY A 64 -7.78 10.48 4.68
CA GLY A 64 -7.56 11.89 4.35
C GLY A 64 -6.59 12.14 3.21
N GLY A 65 -6.27 11.12 2.42
CA GLY A 65 -5.41 11.25 1.22
C GLY A 65 -6.05 12.13 0.16
N SER A 66 -5.25 13.01 -0.45
CA SER A 66 -5.70 13.89 -1.53
C SER A 66 -6.11 13.10 -2.78
N GLU A 67 -6.84 13.75 -3.68
CA GLU A 67 -7.13 13.16 -4.99
C GLU A 67 -5.85 12.86 -5.77
N ALA A 68 -4.80 13.67 -5.59
CA ALA A 68 -3.49 13.42 -6.17
C ALA A 68 -2.88 12.11 -5.65
N MET A 69 -2.95 11.84 -4.35
CA MET A 69 -2.48 10.58 -3.76
C MET A 69 -3.28 9.38 -4.25
N GLN A 70 -4.60 9.53 -4.36
CA GLN A 70 -5.47 8.49 -4.94
C GLN A 70 -5.13 8.24 -6.41
N ALA A 71 -4.89 9.29 -7.19
CA ALA A 71 -4.44 9.19 -8.58
C ALA A 71 -3.12 8.42 -8.68
N ALA A 72 -2.15 8.75 -7.85
CA ALA A 72 -0.84 8.07 -7.83
C ALA A 72 -0.98 6.58 -7.53
N SER A 73 -1.94 6.14 -6.73
CA SER A 73 -2.19 4.73 -6.47
C SER A 73 -2.60 3.96 -7.73
N TYR A 74 -3.47 4.52 -8.56
CA TYR A 74 -3.82 3.92 -9.85
C TYR A 74 -2.60 3.81 -10.77
N LEU A 75 -1.78 4.85 -10.81
CA LEU A 75 -0.57 4.87 -11.66
C LEU A 75 0.44 3.81 -11.22
N ALA A 76 0.56 3.56 -9.92
CA ALA A 76 1.42 2.51 -9.40
C ALA A 76 1.03 1.13 -9.92
N TYR A 77 -0.26 0.81 -9.95
CA TYR A 77 -0.73 -0.47 -10.52
C TYR A 77 -0.57 -0.51 -12.04
N ALA A 78 -0.75 0.62 -12.72
CA ALA A 78 -0.59 0.70 -14.17
C ALA A 78 0.85 0.44 -14.64
N CYS A 79 1.85 0.72 -13.81
CA CYS A 79 3.27 0.55 -14.15
C CYS A 79 3.60 -0.84 -14.70
N GLU A 80 3.02 -1.89 -14.14
CA GLU A 80 3.32 -3.27 -14.55
C GLU A 80 2.80 -3.62 -15.94
N TYR A 81 1.87 -2.83 -16.47
CA TYR A 81 1.23 -3.03 -17.77
C TYR A 81 1.72 -2.07 -18.85
N LEU A 82 2.78 -1.32 -18.56
CA LEU A 82 3.40 -0.36 -19.47
C LEU A 82 4.83 -0.80 -19.79
N ASN A 83 5.25 -0.68 -21.04
CA ASN A 83 6.62 -1.00 -21.48
C ASN A 83 7.63 0.01 -20.94
N LYS A 84 7.28 1.29 -20.96
CA LYS A 84 8.12 2.39 -20.46
C LYS A 84 7.32 3.25 -19.48
N PRO A 85 7.03 2.73 -18.27
CA PRO A 85 6.13 3.39 -17.35
C PRO A 85 6.59 4.79 -16.95
N GLU A 86 7.87 5.00 -16.72
CA GLU A 86 8.41 6.30 -16.34
C GLU A 86 8.15 7.36 -17.41
N GLU A 87 8.45 7.06 -18.67
CA GLU A 87 8.23 7.99 -19.78
C GLU A 87 6.74 8.30 -19.99
N VAL A 88 5.91 7.26 -19.99
CA VAL A 88 4.47 7.38 -20.25
C VAL A 88 3.78 8.17 -19.15
N ILE A 89 4.06 7.83 -17.89
CA ILE A 89 3.43 8.51 -16.74
C ILE A 89 3.96 9.95 -16.62
N THR A 90 5.25 10.18 -16.81
CA THR A 90 5.82 11.53 -16.79
C THR A 90 5.17 12.42 -17.83
N LYS A 91 4.97 11.92 -19.03
CA LYS A 91 4.32 12.66 -20.11
C LYS A 91 2.86 13.01 -19.79
N ALA A 92 2.12 12.08 -19.17
CA ALA A 92 0.69 12.25 -18.90
C ALA A 92 0.40 13.01 -17.60
N PHE A 93 1.20 12.82 -16.55
CA PHE A 93 0.94 13.33 -15.20
C PHE A 93 2.09 14.12 -14.58
N GLY A 94 3.27 14.10 -15.18
CA GLY A 94 4.45 14.77 -14.67
C GLY A 94 5.36 13.88 -13.84
N ALA A 95 6.60 14.35 -13.62
CA ALA A 95 7.65 13.56 -12.96
C ALA A 95 7.34 13.19 -11.52
N THR A 96 6.67 14.06 -10.76
CA THR A 96 6.37 13.80 -9.34
C THR A 96 5.45 12.59 -9.16
N TYR A 97 4.41 12.47 -9.99
CA TYR A 97 3.52 11.30 -10.00
C TYR A 97 4.24 10.06 -10.49
N ALA A 98 5.05 10.21 -11.54
CA ALA A 98 5.83 9.10 -12.09
C ALA A 98 6.81 8.54 -11.06
N ASP A 99 7.55 9.40 -10.37
CA ASP A 99 8.51 8.99 -9.35
C ASP A 99 7.85 8.19 -8.23
N LEU A 100 6.71 8.65 -7.71
CA LEU A 100 5.99 7.95 -6.67
C LEU A 100 5.48 6.58 -7.15
N ALA A 101 4.90 6.53 -8.34
CA ALA A 101 4.40 5.28 -8.93
C ALA A 101 5.53 4.27 -9.15
N ILE A 102 6.65 4.72 -9.70
CA ILE A 102 7.83 3.87 -9.98
C ILE A 102 8.46 3.37 -8.69
N GLU A 103 8.66 4.23 -7.69
CA GLU A 103 9.25 3.82 -6.41
C GLU A 103 8.35 2.83 -5.66
N THR A 104 7.04 3.02 -5.69
CA THR A 104 6.08 2.09 -5.09
C THR A 104 6.16 0.73 -5.78
N THR A 105 6.16 0.69 -7.10
CA THR A 105 6.27 -0.54 -7.88
C THR A 105 7.60 -1.25 -7.64
N ARG A 106 8.69 -0.50 -7.53
CA ARG A 106 10.01 -1.04 -7.24
C ARG A 106 10.06 -1.73 -5.88
N LEU A 107 9.48 -1.14 -4.86
CA LEU A 107 9.39 -1.76 -3.53
C LEU A 107 8.56 -3.04 -3.57
N VAL A 108 7.44 -3.05 -4.26
CA VAL A 108 6.59 -4.25 -4.44
C VAL A 108 7.38 -5.40 -5.08
N ARG A 109 8.12 -5.10 -6.15
CA ARG A 109 8.94 -6.10 -6.85
C ARG A 109 10.03 -6.69 -5.95
N VAL A 110 10.72 -5.84 -5.20
CA VAL A 110 11.78 -6.29 -4.28
C VAL A 110 11.19 -7.20 -3.21
N GLN A 111 10.08 -6.84 -2.60
CA GLN A 111 9.42 -7.67 -1.58
C GLN A 111 8.92 -9.00 -2.16
N ARG A 112 8.41 -9.00 -3.38
CA ARG A 112 7.97 -10.21 -4.10
C ARG A 112 9.14 -11.13 -4.40
N GLN A 113 10.29 -10.59 -4.84
CA GLN A 113 11.51 -11.36 -5.10
C GLN A 113 12.07 -12.02 -3.83
N VAL A 114 12.07 -11.30 -2.71
CA VAL A 114 12.48 -11.85 -1.42
C VAL A 114 11.62 -13.06 -1.05
N ARG A 115 10.30 -12.99 -1.25
CA ARG A 115 9.39 -14.10 -0.99
C ARG A 115 9.61 -15.28 -1.93
N ALA A 116 9.87 -15.02 -3.21
CA ALA A 116 10.05 -16.06 -4.23
C ALA A 116 11.34 -16.87 -4.04
N VAL A 117 12.43 -16.21 -3.65
CA VAL A 117 13.74 -16.87 -3.41
C VAL A 117 13.74 -17.68 -2.11
N ALA A 118 12.79 -17.47 -1.25
CA ALA A 118 12.82 -17.89 0.14
C ALA A 118 11.90 -19.07 0.46
N ALA A 119 11.57 -19.92 -0.52
CA ALA A 119 10.73 -21.11 -0.29
C ALA A 119 11.26 -22.03 0.84
N ASP A 120 12.56 -22.01 1.08
CA ASP A 120 13.24 -22.82 2.10
C ASP A 120 13.77 -22.00 3.30
N VAL A 121 13.48 -20.69 3.36
CA VAL A 121 13.99 -19.80 4.43
C VAL A 121 12.95 -19.68 5.54
N PRO A 122 13.36 -19.71 6.83
CA PRO A 122 12.42 -19.50 7.93
C PRO A 122 11.67 -18.18 7.81
N VAL A 123 10.36 -18.20 8.12
CA VAL A 123 9.49 -17.01 8.08
C VAL A 123 10.11 -15.82 8.83
N LYS A 124 10.79 -16.07 9.94
CA LYS A 124 11.45 -15.04 10.74
C LYS A 124 12.55 -14.28 9.98
N SER A 125 13.33 -14.97 9.14
CA SER A 125 14.37 -14.34 8.31
C SER A 125 13.75 -13.48 7.20
N LEU A 126 12.64 -13.93 6.62
CA LEU A 126 11.87 -13.17 5.65
C LEU A 126 11.29 -11.89 6.25
N GLN A 127 10.75 -11.97 7.46
CA GLN A 127 10.25 -10.81 8.19
C GLN A 127 11.35 -9.78 8.43
N THR A 128 12.54 -10.22 8.82
CA THR A 128 13.68 -9.33 9.07
C THR A 128 14.07 -8.56 7.81
N GLU A 129 14.15 -9.25 6.67
CA GLU A 129 14.48 -8.60 5.39
C GLU A 129 13.36 -7.64 4.94
N ASN A 130 12.11 -8.03 5.08
CA ASN A 130 10.97 -7.17 4.74
C ASN A 130 10.87 -5.95 5.66
N VAL A 131 11.13 -6.10 6.95
CA VAL A 131 11.22 -4.98 7.90
C VAL A 131 12.30 -4.00 7.44
N ARG A 132 13.47 -4.50 7.09
CA ARG A 132 14.58 -3.66 6.62
C ARG A 132 14.20 -2.86 5.37
N LYS A 133 13.58 -3.51 4.37
CA LYS A 133 13.13 -2.86 3.13
C LYS A 133 12.07 -1.79 3.40
N MET A 134 11.11 -2.08 4.26
CA MET A 134 10.08 -1.11 4.62
C MET A 134 10.63 0.06 5.43
N LEU A 135 11.58 -0.16 6.33
CA LEU A 135 12.25 0.91 7.06
C LEU A 135 13.06 1.82 6.15
N LEU A 136 13.73 1.25 5.13
CA LEU A 136 14.43 2.04 4.12
C LEU A 136 13.45 2.89 3.30
N ALA A 137 12.31 2.32 2.90
CA ALA A 137 11.24 3.06 2.23
C ALA A 137 10.69 4.18 3.12
N PHE A 138 10.45 3.88 4.40
CA PHE A 138 9.98 4.85 5.38
C PHE A 138 10.92 6.05 5.51
N SER A 139 12.24 5.83 5.46
CA SER A 139 13.23 6.90 5.54
C SER A 139 13.36 7.72 4.25
N ARG A 140 12.95 7.14 3.11
CA ARG A 140 13.06 7.79 1.80
C ARG A 140 11.80 8.54 1.39
N ASP A 141 10.65 7.89 1.47
CA ASP A 141 9.38 8.45 1.00
C ASP A 141 8.20 7.83 1.74
N LEU A 142 7.61 8.58 2.66
CA LEU A 142 6.43 8.15 3.43
C LEU A 142 5.21 7.89 2.56
N ARG A 143 5.12 8.54 1.38
CA ARG A 143 4.00 8.33 0.45
C ARG A 143 3.98 6.90 -0.07
N VAL A 144 5.15 6.33 -0.36
CA VAL A 144 5.29 4.91 -0.76
C VAL A 144 4.76 4.00 0.34
N VAL A 145 5.12 4.27 1.58
CA VAL A 145 4.64 3.48 2.73
C VAL A 145 3.12 3.55 2.87
N LEU A 146 2.53 4.73 2.70
CA LEU A 146 1.06 4.90 2.75
C LEU A 146 0.36 4.08 1.67
N LEU A 147 0.86 4.10 0.44
CA LEU A 147 0.30 3.29 -0.64
C LEU A 147 0.41 1.80 -0.33
N ARG A 148 1.53 1.36 0.22
CA ARG A 148 1.74 -0.05 0.60
C ARG A 148 0.84 -0.49 1.75
N LEU A 149 0.63 0.37 2.75
CA LEU A 149 -0.29 0.09 3.86
C LEU A 149 -1.73 -0.07 3.37
N ALA A 150 -2.20 0.84 2.53
CA ALA A 150 -3.54 0.77 1.96
C ALA A 150 -3.73 -0.50 1.12
N SER A 151 -2.75 -0.85 0.30
CA SER A 151 -2.77 -2.06 -0.52
C SER A 151 -2.80 -3.33 0.33
N ARG A 152 -1.99 -3.41 1.38
CA ARG A 152 -1.97 -4.56 2.29
C ARG A 152 -3.29 -4.72 3.03
N LEU A 153 -3.88 -3.62 3.50
CA LEU A 153 -5.20 -3.67 4.14
C LEU A 153 -6.25 -4.24 3.19
N GLN A 154 -6.26 -3.79 1.95
CA GLN A 154 -7.20 -4.31 0.95
C GLN A 154 -6.97 -5.80 0.68
N THR A 155 -5.73 -6.24 0.60
CA THR A 155 -5.41 -7.67 0.44
C THR A 155 -5.98 -8.50 1.59
N LEU A 156 -5.84 -8.06 2.83
CA LEU A 156 -6.41 -8.75 3.99
C LEU A 156 -7.95 -8.77 3.95
N ARG A 157 -8.57 -7.66 3.57
CA ARG A 157 -10.03 -7.58 3.39
C ARG A 157 -10.52 -8.53 2.31
N TYR A 158 -9.78 -8.65 1.22
CA TYR A 158 -10.09 -9.58 0.13
C TYR A 158 -10.08 -11.03 0.62
N TYR A 159 -9.05 -11.44 1.37
CA TYR A 159 -8.98 -12.78 1.94
C TYR A 159 -10.10 -13.03 2.94
N ALA A 160 -10.45 -12.06 3.76
CA ALA A 160 -11.56 -12.18 4.71
C ALA A 160 -12.90 -12.38 3.99
N ALA A 161 -13.14 -11.66 2.91
CA ALA A 161 -14.38 -11.73 2.14
C ALA A 161 -14.48 -13.00 1.28
N SER A 162 -13.37 -13.41 0.65
CA SER A 162 -13.34 -14.57 -0.24
C SER A 162 -13.23 -15.91 0.50
N LYS A 163 -12.85 -15.88 1.78
CA LYS A 163 -12.60 -17.07 2.60
C LYS A 163 -11.55 -18.02 2.05
N LEU A 164 -10.66 -17.51 1.21
CA LEU A 164 -9.53 -18.27 0.69
C LEU A 164 -8.46 -18.48 1.77
N PRO A 165 -7.65 -19.54 1.68
CA PRO A 165 -6.53 -19.73 2.60
C PRO A 165 -5.53 -18.60 2.50
N VAL A 166 -5.17 -18.00 3.63
CA VAL A 166 -4.20 -16.91 3.69
C VAL A 166 -2.79 -17.48 3.82
N PRO A 167 -1.84 -17.05 2.96
CA PRO A 167 -0.44 -17.41 3.15
C PRO A 167 0.07 -16.94 4.50
N GLN A 168 0.71 -17.84 5.26
CA GLN A 168 1.23 -17.53 6.60
C GLN A 168 2.19 -16.35 6.59
N VAL A 169 3.07 -16.28 5.58
CA VAL A 169 4.02 -15.18 5.41
C VAL A 169 3.30 -13.83 5.31
N LEU A 170 2.22 -13.77 4.56
CA LEU A 170 1.43 -12.54 4.37
C LEU A 170 0.79 -12.09 5.68
N ALA A 171 0.21 -13.01 6.45
CA ALA A 171 -0.38 -12.71 7.74
C ALA A 171 0.67 -12.24 8.76
N HIS A 172 1.82 -12.92 8.83
CA HIS A 172 2.93 -12.51 9.69
C HIS A 172 3.51 -11.14 9.33
N GLU A 173 3.73 -10.87 8.04
CA GLU A 173 4.17 -9.55 7.58
C GLU A 173 3.19 -8.46 7.98
N SER A 174 1.91 -8.72 7.80
CA SER A 174 0.87 -7.74 8.13
C SER A 174 0.87 -7.39 9.62
N LEU A 175 1.02 -8.39 10.48
CA LEU A 175 1.03 -8.21 11.93
C LEU A 175 2.34 -7.59 12.45
N HIS A 176 3.48 -8.03 11.93
CA HIS A 176 4.80 -7.70 12.48
C HIS A 176 5.55 -6.61 11.73
N VAL A 177 5.15 -6.27 10.51
CA VAL A 177 5.78 -5.21 9.70
C VAL A 177 4.82 -4.05 9.44
N PHE A 178 3.69 -4.32 8.81
CA PHE A 178 2.76 -3.28 8.34
C PHE A 178 1.99 -2.61 9.47
N ALA A 179 1.43 -3.38 10.41
CA ALA A 179 0.68 -2.82 11.53
C ALA A 179 1.55 -1.93 12.44
N PRO A 180 2.80 -2.31 12.80
CA PRO A 180 3.70 -1.43 13.52
C PRO A 180 4.03 -0.13 12.78
N LEU A 181 4.16 -0.17 11.45
CA LEU A 181 4.38 1.05 10.65
C LEU A 181 3.16 1.96 10.66
N ALA A 182 1.96 1.40 10.53
CA ALA A 182 0.72 2.15 10.67
C ALA A 182 0.61 2.81 12.05
N ASN A 183 1.02 2.10 13.10
CA ASN A 183 1.09 2.62 14.46
C ASN A 183 2.04 3.83 14.56
N ARG A 184 3.23 3.72 13.97
CA ARG A 184 4.23 4.83 13.97
C ARG A 184 3.72 6.06 13.23
N LEU A 185 2.93 5.89 12.19
CA LEU A 185 2.32 6.97 11.44
C LEU A 185 1.06 7.54 12.09
N GLY A 186 0.57 6.91 13.15
CA GLY A 186 -0.64 7.33 13.84
C GLY A 186 -1.94 6.98 13.10
N ILE A 187 -1.89 6.04 12.18
CA ILE A 187 -3.07 5.57 11.43
C ILE A 187 -3.71 4.42 12.21
N TRP A 188 -4.39 4.75 13.31
CA TRP A 188 -4.94 3.79 14.24
C TRP A 188 -5.99 2.86 13.62
N GLN A 189 -6.80 3.37 12.72
CA GLN A 189 -7.85 2.60 12.04
C GLN A 189 -7.25 1.46 11.23
N ILE A 190 -6.20 1.74 10.44
CA ILE A 190 -5.49 0.73 9.65
C ILE A 190 -4.77 -0.24 10.56
N LYS A 191 -4.08 0.25 11.58
CA LYS A 191 -3.36 -0.59 12.55
C LYS A 191 -4.29 -1.63 13.17
N TRP A 192 -5.40 -1.20 13.74
CA TRP A 192 -6.31 -2.09 14.46
C TRP A 192 -6.97 -3.11 13.54
N GLU A 193 -7.39 -2.70 12.37
CA GLU A 193 -8.00 -3.61 11.40
C GLU A 193 -6.99 -4.64 10.87
N MET A 194 -5.76 -4.22 10.59
CA MET A 194 -4.69 -5.14 10.18
C MET A 194 -4.36 -6.16 11.26
N GLU A 195 -4.22 -5.71 12.49
CA GLU A 195 -3.95 -6.60 13.63
C GLU A 195 -5.09 -7.62 13.81
N ASP A 196 -6.33 -7.16 13.77
CA ASP A 196 -7.50 -8.02 13.92
C ASP A 196 -7.59 -9.07 12.80
N LEU A 197 -7.46 -8.66 11.55
CA LEU A 197 -7.52 -9.57 10.41
C LEU A 197 -6.35 -10.55 10.40
N ALA A 198 -5.13 -10.06 10.59
CA ALA A 198 -3.93 -10.90 10.59
C ALA A 198 -3.96 -11.92 11.74
N PHE A 199 -4.41 -11.50 12.91
CA PHE A 199 -4.55 -12.40 14.07
C PHE A 199 -5.58 -13.48 13.81
N ARG A 200 -6.72 -13.15 13.23
CA ARG A 200 -7.74 -14.16 12.85
C ARG A 200 -7.19 -15.21 11.90
N PHE A 201 -6.34 -14.81 10.97
CA PHE A 201 -5.74 -15.72 9.99
C PHE A 201 -4.65 -16.60 10.60
N LEU A 202 -3.96 -16.12 11.64
CA LEU A 202 -2.90 -16.86 12.33
C LEU A 202 -3.46 -17.79 13.42
N GLU A 203 -4.52 -17.37 14.09
CA GLU A 203 -5.11 -18.05 15.23
C GLU A 203 -6.62 -18.29 15.03
N PRO A 204 -7.02 -19.07 14.00
CA PRO A 204 -8.44 -19.20 13.66
C PRO A 204 -9.28 -19.85 14.77
N ASP A 205 -8.68 -20.71 15.60
CA ASP A 205 -9.39 -21.42 16.68
C ASP A 205 -9.72 -20.54 17.89
N THR A 206 -9.03 -19.42 18.05
CA THR A 206 -9.29 -18.45 19.12
C THR A 206 -10.51 -17.57 18.84
N TYR A 207 -10.94 -17.49 17.57
CA TYR A 207 -12.04 -16.65 17.10
C TYR A 207 -13.34 -17.40 16.80
N ARG A 208 -13.45 -18.64 17.21
CA ARG A 208 -14.70 -19.41 17.10
C ARG A 208 -15.66 -19.16 18.25
#